data_676e02e84ecbce9bf40afa8f3573dbf1
#
_entry.id   676e02e84ecbce9bf40afa8f3573dbf1
#
_cell.length_a   1.000
_cell.length_b   1.000
_cell.length_c   1.000
_cell.angle_alpha   90.00
_cell.angle_beta   90.00
_cell.angle_gamma   90.00
#
_symmetry.space_group_name_H-M   'P 1'
#
loop_
_entity.id
_entity.type
_entity.pdbx_description
1 polymer ?
#
loop_
_entity_poly.entity_id
_entity_poly.type
_entity_poly.pdbx_seq_one_letter_code
_entity_poly.pdbx_strand_id
1 'polypeptide(L)'
;MRGAKRLITGCGALLASIVLQSGAVTGAPVEAPLAAVTPVFAQLVMFSLPPEFKSQKPTYEKSSGSFYIRQQVPDGETLGKWSRMLTLSGTRGLAGNPNATPQALLARMSADFQRHCPDTFSSEAPGSQKVDGYDAYEVIVSCGRVQSEKESYSESAVMLTMKGSSDYYTLQWTERGRDSAQARPIDVAYWAKQLARLNPIRLCPIVPGEGAPYSSCTRR
;
A
#
# COMPACT_ATOMS: atom_id res chain seq x y z
N MET A 1 32.00 90.99 -27.05
CA MET A 1 33.33 90.43 -26.79
C MET A 1 33.19 89.16 -26.01
N ARG A 2 33.86 88.04 -26.44
CA ARG A 2 33.99 86.71 -25.82
C ARG A 2 32.68 85.95 -25.65
N GLY A 3 32.28 84.88 -26.38
CA GLY A 3 33.06 83.77 -26.80
C GLY A 3 32.76 82.60 -25.88
N ALA A 4 31.61 81.90 -26.03
CA ALA A 4 31.31 80.71 -25.24
C ALA A 4 31.23 79.45 -26.21
N LYS A 5 32.18 78.57 -26.01
CA LYS A 5 32.26 77.24 -26.68
C LYS A 5 31.28 76.32 -26.02
N ARG A 6 30.48 75.66 -26.84
CA ARG A 6 29.62 74.56 -26.44
C ARG A 6 30.43 73.24 -26.46
N LEU A 7 30.51 72.55 -25.33
CA LEU A 7 30.90 71.10 -25.26
C LEU A 7 29.67 70.23 -25.45
N ILE A 8 29.73 69.33 -26.39
CA ILE A 8 28.75 68.27 -26.60
C ILE A 8 29.29 67.02 -25.86
N THR A 9 28.60 66.62 -24.78
CA THR A 9 28.91 65.36 -24.09
C THR A 9 28.00 64.30 -24.64
N GLY A 10 28.58 63.27 -25.29
CA GLY A 10 27.86 62.12 -25.80
C GLY A 10 27.45 61.18 -24.66
N CYS A 11 26.18 60.83 -24.62
CA CYS A 11 25.63 59.86 -23.69
C CYS A 11 25.65 58.50 -24.38
N GLY A 12 26.62 57.64 -24.00
CA GLY A 12 26.68 56.27 -24.45
C GLY A 12 25.69 55.40 -23.66
N ALA A 13 24.67 54.89 -24.33
CA ALA A 13 23.72 53.92 -23.79
C ALA A 13 24.35 52.54 -23.76
N LEU A 14 24.68 52.01 -22.57
CA LEU A 14 25.05 50.63 -22.33
C LEU A 14 23.78 49.78 -22.29
N LEU A 15 23.52 49.00 -23.37
CA LEU A 15 22.52 47.97 -23.39
C LEU A 15 23.05 46.75 -22.61
N ALA A 16 22.57 46.55 -21.40
CA ALA A 16 22.82 45.33 -20.62
C ALA A 16 21.87 44.22 -21.13
N SER A 17 22.42 43.26 -21.87
CA SER A 17 21.69 42.05 -22.29
C SER A 17 21.53 41.11 -21.13
N ILE A 18 20.33 41.01 -20.54
CA ILE A 18 20.00 40.04 -19.55
C ILE A 18 19.76 38.70 -20.22
N VAL A 19 20.72 37.78 -20.11
CA VAL A 19 20.56 36.40 -20.56
C VAL A 19 19.75 35.64 -19.47
N LEU A 20 18.47 35.42 -19.73
CA LEU A 20 17.66 34.52 -18.93
C LEU A 20 18.14 33.07 -19.15
N GLN A 21 18.92 32.55 -18.24
CA GLN A 21 19.23 31.12 -18.19
C GLN A 21 17.98 30.37 -17.68
N SER A 22 17.25 29.76 -18.60
CA SER A 22 16.20 28.79 -18.27
C SER A 22 16.86 27.53 -17.74
N GLY A 23 17.02 27.42 -16.42
CA GLY A 23 17.45 26.19 -15.76
C GLY A 23 16.36 25.13 -15.95
N ALA A 24 16.61 24.13 -16.79
CA ALA A 24 15.77 22.94 -16.85
C ALA A 24 15.91 22.22 -15.50
N VAL A 25 14.84 22.22 -14.71
CA VAL A 25 14.72 21.37 -13.52
C VAL A 25 14.56 19.94 -14.03
N THR A 26 15.67 19.21 -14.14
CA THR A 26 15.64 17.78 -14.35
C THR A 26 15.11 17.12 -13.08
N GLY A 27 13.79 16.91 -12.99
CA GLY A 27 13.21 16.07 -11.98
C GLY A 27 13.86 14.68 -12.06
N ALA A 28 14.39 14.18 -10.93
CA ALA A 28 14.87 12.81 -10.87
C ALA A 28 13.75 11.87 -11.36
N PRO A 29 14.06 10.83 -12.16
CA PRO A 29 13.06 9.88 -12.62
C PRO A 29 12.38 9.28 -11.39
N VAL A 30 11.06 9.43 -11.31
CA VAL A 30 10.25 8.73 -10.30
C VAL A 30 10.36 7.26 -10.64
N GLU A 31 11.07 6.51 -9.79
CA GLU A 31 11.22 5.07 -9.97
C GLU A 31 9.82 4.43 -9.97
N ALA A 32 9.48 3.73 -11.04
CA ALA A 32 8.18 3.08 -11.16
C ALA A 32 8.01 2.06 -10.01
N PRO A 33 6.84 2.00 -9.37
CA PRO A 33 6.62 1.06 -8.28
C PRO A 33 6.84 -0.38 -8.77
N LEU A 34 7.53 -1.16 -7.96
CA LEU A 34 7.79 -2.56 -8.26
C LEU A 34 6.49 -3.35 -8.18
N ALA A 35 6.16 -4.12 -9.20
CA ALA A 35 5.02 -5.02 -9.15
C ALA A 35 5.38 -6.31 -8.41
N ALA A 36 4.67 -6.61 -7.33
CA ALA A 36 4.70 -7.92 -6.70
C ALA A 36 3.64 -8.82 -7.34
N VAL A 37 4.05 -9.96 -7.89
CA VAL A 37 3.13 -10.99 -8.42
C VAL A 37 3.39 -12.28 -7.70
N THR A 38 2.37 -12.80 -7.03
CA THR A 38 2.48 -14.00 -6.20
C THR A 38 1.45 -15.03 -6.64
N PRO A 39 1.86 -16.24 -7.04
CA PRO A 39 0.94 -17.35 -7.24
C PRO A 39 0.38 -17.78 -5.89
N VAL A 40 -0.93 -17.70 -5.75
CA VAL A 40 -1.64 -18.17 -4.55
C VAL A 40 -2.80 -19.04 -5.01
N PHE A 41 -2.69 -20.33 -4.79
CA PHE A 41 -3.67 -21.34 -5.20
C PHE A 41 -4.00 -21.27 -6.70
N ALA A 42 -5.24 -20.88 -7.07
CA ALA A 42 -5.69 -20.91 -8.46
C ALA A 42 -5.41 -19.63 -9.25
N GLN A 43 -4.91 -18.57 -8.60
CA GLN A 43 -4.70 -17.28 -9.26
C GLN A 43 -3.36 -16.63 -8.88
N LEU A 44 -2.95 -15.69 -9.72
CA LEU A 44 -1.88 -14.74 -9.40
C LEU A 44 -2.50 -13.54 -8.71
N VAL A 45 -1.94 -13.14 -7.59
CA VAL A 45 -2.26 -11.87 -6.92
C VAL A 45 -1.17 -10.88 -7.22
N MET A 46 -1.52 -9.78 -7.89
CA MET A 46 -0.60 -8.71 -8.24
C MET A 46 -0.97 -7.44 -7.49
N PHE A 47 0.03 -6.74 -6.99
CA PHE A 47 -0.10 -5.38 -6.43
C PHE A 47 1.21 -4.61 -6.56
N SER A 48 1.15 -3.28 -6.49
CA SER A 48 2.35 -2.45 -6.42
C SER A 48 3.01 -2.55 -5.06
N LEU A 49 4.33 -2.71 -5.06
CA LEU A 49 5.12 -2.75 -3.84
C LEU A 49 5.68 -1.34 -3.56
N PRO A 50 5.27 -0.68 -2.48
CA PRO A 50 5.79 0.64 -2.13
C PRO A 50 7.30 0.63 -1.86
N PRO A 51 8.01 1.76 -2.11
CA PRO A 51 9.48 1.82 -2.08
C PRO A 51 10.14 1.39 -0.76
N GLU A 52 9.44 1.51 0.35
CA GLU A 52 9.95 1.04 1.65
C GLU A 52 10.03 -0.48 1.77
N PHE A 53 9.39 -1.22 0.87
CA PHE A 53 9.44 -2.69 0.78
C PHE A 53 10.24 -3.12 -0.45
N LYS A 54 11.51 -2.69 -0.56
CA LYS A 54 12.36 -2.90 -1.74
C LYS A 54 12.67 -4.35 -2.03
N SER A 55 12.78 -5.17 -1.00
CA SER A 55 13.03 -6.60 -1.15
C SER A 55 11.81 -7.30 -1.74
N GLN A 56 11.99 -8.00 -2.86
CA GLN A 56 10.94 -8.88 -3.40
C GLN A 56 10.77 -10.16 -2.58
N LYS A 57 11.73 -10.47 -1.71
CA LYS A 57 11.63 -11.62 -0.81
C LYS A 57 10.74 -11.28 0.38
N PRO A 58 9.75 -12.12 0.70
CA PRO A 58 8.94 -11.94 1.90
C PRO A 58 9.80 -12.10 3.15
N THR A 59 9.44 -11.37 4.21
CA THR A 59 10.02 -11.58 5.54
C THR A 59 9.54 -12.89 6.14
N TYR A 60 8.33 -13.29 5.79
CA TYR A 60 7.72 -14.58 6.16
C TYR A 60 6.80 -15.07 5.07
N GLU A 61 6.84 -16.36 4.79
CA GLU A 61 5.92 -17.01 3.86
C GLU A 61 5.63 -18.44 4.31
N LYS A 62 4.36 -18.82 4.29
CA LYS A 62 3.92 -20.18 4.64
C LYS A 62 2.68 -20.56 3.82
N SER A 63 2.68 -21.78 3.31
CA SER A 63 1.50 -22.43 2.76
C SER A 63 1.22 -23.70 3.58
N SER A 64 -0.02 -23.88 4.00
CA SER A 64 -0.43 -25.04 4.81
C SER A 64 -1.87 -25.43 4.47
N GLY A 65 -2.05 -26.53 3.77
CA GLY A 65 -3.38 -27.03 3.38
C GLY A 65 -4.17 -26.03 2.54
N SER A 66 -5.22 -25.48 3.13
CA SER A 66 -6.09 -24.48 2.50
C SER A 66 -5.73 -23.05 2.80
N PHE A 67 -4.64 -22.79 3.53
CA PHE A 67 -4.24 -21.45 3.93
C PHE A 67 -2.86 -21.09 3.39
N TYR A 68 -2.74 -19.86 2.90
CA TYR A 68 -1.51 -19.21 2.48
C TYR A 68 -1.37 -17.88 3.19
N ILE A 69 -0.14 -17.54 3.59
CA ILE A 69 0.22 -16.22 4.12
C ILE A 69 1.61 -15.82 3.69
N ARG A 70 1.76 -14.57 3.27
CA ARG A 70 3.01 -13.89 2.98
C ARG A 70 3.01 -12.55 3.70
N GLN A 71 4.07 -12.28 4.45
CA GLN A 71 4.26 -11.03 5.19
C GLN A 71 5.57 -10.37 4.79
N GLN A 72 5.55 -9.06 4.69
CA GLN A 72 6.71 -8.26 4.36
C GLN A 72 6.71 -6.99 5.22
N VAL A 73 7.86 -6.70 5.81
CA VAL A 73 8.12 -5.47 6.56
C VAL A 73 9.13 -4.60 5.81
N PRO A 74 9.25 -3.30 6.11
CA PRO A 74 10.25 -2.43 5.50
C PRO A 74 11.67 -2.98 5.65
N ASP A 75 12.52 -2.63 4.70
CA ASP A 75 13.92 -3.06 4.72
C ASP A 75 14.62 -2.63 6.02
N GLY A 76 15.32 -3.56 6.64
CA GLY A 76 15.99 -3.38 7.93
C GLY A 76 15.11 -3.65 9.15
N GLU A 77 13.82 -3.88 8.98
CA GLU A 77 12.91 -4.31 10.04
C GLU A 77 12.77 -5.85 10.09
N THR A 78 12.21 -6.35 11.19
CA THR A 78 11.99 -7.79 11.42
C THR A 78 10.56 -8.05 11.87
N LEU A 79 10.08 -9.31 11.80
CA LEU A 79 8.75 -9.67 12.31
C LEU A 79 8.56 -9.38 13.81
N GLY A 80 9.63 -9.34 14.58
CA GLY A 80 9.58 -8.98 15.99
C GLY A 80 9.54 -7.47 16.25
N LYS A 81 10.04 -6.67 15.30
CA LYS A 81 10.12 -5.21 15.44
C LYS A 81 9.92 -4.56 14.08
N TRP A 82 8.73 -4.05 13.86
CA TRP A 82 8.33 -3.43 12.59
C TRP A 82 7.39 -2.25 12.82
N SER A 83 7.43 -1.31 11.90
CA SER A 83 6.57 -0.12 11.88
C SER A 83 5.37 -0.30 10.94
N ARG A 84 5.56 -1.02 9.83
CA ARG A 84 4.56 -1.33 8.82
C ARG A 84 4.70 -2.76 8.36
N MET A 85 3.58 -3.34 7.92
CA MET A 85 3.57 -4.70 7.38
C MET A 85 2.57 -4.80 6.24
N LEU A 86 3.00 -5.41 5.14
CA LEU A 86 2.13 -5.90 4.09
C LEU A 86 1.89 -7.38 4.31
N THR A 87 0.62 -7.78 4.34
CA THR A 87 0.22 -9.18 4.42
C THR A 87 -0.65 -9.53 3.21
N LEU A 88 -0.26 -10.57 2.49
CA LEU A 88 -1.11 -11.25 1.53
C LEU A 88 -1.49 -12.60 2.12
N SER A 89 -2.77 -12.87 2.26
CA SER A 89 -3.27 -14.18 2.64
C SER A 89 -4.25 -14.75 1.61
N GLY A 90 -4.36 -16.07 1.56
CA GLY A 90 -5.29 -16.78 0.71
C GLY A 90 -5.99 -17.92 1.44
N THR A 91 -7.25 -18.17 1.10
CA THR A 91 -8.02 -19.31 1.61
C THR A 91 -8.59 -20.09 0.43
N ARG A 92 -8.11 -21.33 0.27
CA ARG A 92 -8.45 -22.21 -0.86
C ARG A 92 -9.90 -22.68 -0.79
N GLY A 93 -10.58 -22.68 -1.94
CA GLY A 93 -11.88 -23.31 -2.13
C GLY A 93 -13.06 -22.59 -1.50
N LEU A 94 -12.80 -21.46 -0.80
CA LEU A 94 -13.85 -20.78 -0.03
C LEU A 94 -14.86 -20.05 -0.93
N ALA A 95 -14.48 -19.66 -2.15
CA ALA A 95 -15.35 -18.92 -3.06
C ALA A 95 -16.54 -19.75 -3.58
N GLY A 96 -16.45 -21.08 -3.52
CA GLY A 96 -17.56 -21.98 -3.82
C GLY A 96 -18.63 -22.06 -2.73
N ASN A 97 -18.37 -21.57 -1.53
CA ASN A 97 -19.36 -21.55 -0.45
C ASN A 97 -20.28 -20.30 -0.61
N PRO A 98 -21.60 -20.48 -0.85
CA PRO A 98 -22.51 -19.36 -1.04
C PRO A 98 -22.68 -18.46 0.21
N ASN A 99 -22.39 -18.99 1.41
CA ASN A 99 -22.44 -18.25 2.67
C ASN A 99 -21.15 -17.50 2.98
N ALA A 100 -20.06 -17.78 2.26
CA ALA A 100 -18.82 -17.04 2.39
C ALA A 100 -18.86 -15.82 1.48
N THR A 101 -18.95 -14.64 2.11
CA THR A 101 -18.84 -13.36 1.40
C THR A 101 -17.55 -12.65 1.82
N PRO A 102 -17.00 -11.72 1.01
CA PRO A 102 -15.84 -10.92 1.43
C PRO A 102 -16.11 -10.18 2.75
N GLN A 103 -17.32 -9.67 2.93
CA GLN A 103 -17.77 -9.04 4.17
C GLN A 103 -17.73 -9.98 5.37
N ALA A 104 -18.28 -11.19 5.24
CA ALA A 104 -18.30 -12.17 6.34
C ALA A 104 -16.88 -12.59 6.76
N LEU A 105 -15.96 -12.72 5.78
CA LEU A 105 -14.57 -13.05 6.07
C LEU A 105 -13.88 -11.91 6.82
N LEU A 106 -14.03 -10.67 6.39
CA LEU A 106 -13.45 -9.51 7.08
C LEU A 106 -14.09 -9.25 8.45
N ALA A 107 -15.39 -9.50 8.61
CA ALA A 107 -16.03 -9.43 9.93
C ALA A 107 -15.37 -10.39 10.93
N ARG A 108 -15.03 -11.61 10.47
CA ARG A 108 -14.31 -12.60 11.29
C ARG A 108 -12.88 -12.13 11.63
N MET A 109 -12.15 -11.59 10.65
CA MET A 109 -10.81 -11.04 10.87
C MET A 109 -10.83 -9.85 11.82
N SER A 110 -11.82 -8.97 11.70
CA SER A 110 -12.03 -7.83 12.63
C SER A 110 -12.32 -8.29 14.06
N ALA A 111 -13.11 -9.35 14.22
CA ALA A 111 -13.36 -9.94 15.53
C ALA A 111 -12.08 -10.54 16.15
N ASP A 112 -11.15 -11.03 15.32
CA ASP A 112 -9.85 -11.50 15.79
C ASP A 112 -9.01 -10.33 16.33
N PHE A 113 -8.99 -9.17 15.65
CA PHE A 113 -8.38 -7.94 16.17
C PHE A 113 -9.03 -7.51 17.49
N GLN A 114 -10.35 -7.47 17.53
CA GLN A 114 -11.09 -7.05 18.74
C GLN A 114 -10.75 -7.91 19.98
N ARG A 115 -10.53 -9.22 19.79
CA ARG A 115 -10.12 -10.09 20.90
C ARG A 115 -8.77 -9.74 21.52
N HIS A 116 -7.86 -9.14 20.76
CA HIS A 116 -6.55 -8.73 21.24
C HIS A 116 -6.53 -7.35 21.92
N CYS A 117 -7.60 -6.56 21.75
CA CYS A 117 -7.69 -5.21 22.31
C CYS A 117 -9.15 -4.79 22.60
N PRO A 118 -9.94 -5.55 23.38
CA PRO A 118 -11.38 -5.34 23.52
C PRO A 118 -11.74 -3.92 23.97
N ASP A 119 -10.94 -3.32 24.86
CA ASP A 119 -11.20 -2.00 25.45
C ASP A 119 -10.77 -0.83 24.55
N THR A 120 -9.94 -1.09 23.55
CA THR A 120 -9.33 -0.05 22.70
C THR A 120 -9.52 -0.32 21.21
N PHE A 121 -10.47 -1.20 20.87
CA PHE A 121 -10.82 -1.54 19.50
C PHE A 121 -11.73 -0.49 18.88
N SER A 122 -11.48 -0.17 17.60
CA SER A 122 -12.40 0.54 16.73
C SER A 122 -12.34 -0.03 15.33
N SER A 123 -13.42 0.12 14.57
CA SER A 123 -13.47 -0.32 13.18
C SER A 123 -14.38 0.58 12.36
N GLU A 124 -14.03 0.75 11.08
CA GLU A 124 -14.81 1.40 10.03
C GLU A 124 -14.86 0.50 8.82
N ALA A 125 -15.99 0.49 8.12
CA ALA A 125 -16.20 -0.35 6.95
C ALA A 125 -16.56 0.51 5.73
N PRO A 126 -15.57 0.93 4.90
CA PRO A 126 -15.83 1.58 3.62
C PRO A 126 -16.76 0.76 2.71
N GLY A 127 -16.69 -0.59 2.82
CA GLY A 127 -17.74 -1.45 2.29
C GLY A 127 -17.37 -2.21 1.02
N SER A 128 -18.42 -2.55 0.25
CA SER A 128 -18.28 -3.36 -0.96
C SER A 128 -17.74 -2.54 -2.12
N GLN A 129 -16.84 -3.16 -2.90
CA GLN A 129 -16.28 -2.59 -4.12
C GLN A 129 -15.96 -3.68 -5.12
N LYS A 130 -15.51 -3.29 -6.31
CA LYS A 130 -14.94 -4.20 -7.32
C LYS A 130 -13.45 -3.94 -7.45
N VAL A 131 -12.67 -5.02 -7.49
CA VAL A 131 -11.23 -4.98 -7.77
C VAL A 131 -10.96 -5.93 -8.94
N ASP A 132 -10.49 -5.39 -10.06
CA ASP A 132 -10.24 -6.14 -11.30
C ASP A 132 -11.45 -7.01 -11.74
N GLY A 133 -12.68 -6.50 -11.49
CA GLY A 133 -13.94 -7.18 -11.79
C GLY A 133 -14.45 -8.15 -10.71
N TYR A 134 -13.63 -8.50 -9.73
CA TYR A 134 -13.99 -9.39 -8.63
C TYR A 134 -14.70 -8.64 -7.50
N ASP A 135 -15.64 -9.32 -6.81
CA ASP A 135 -16.26 -8.79 -5.60
C ASP A 135 -15.22 -8.64 -4.49
N ALA A 136 -15.21 -7.48 -3.86
CA ALA A 136 -14.31 -7.18 -2.76
C ALA A 136 -15.03 -6.43 -1.65
N TYR A 137 -14.47 -6.48 -0.46
CA TYR A 137 -14.92 -5.72 0.70
C TYR A 137 -13.73 -5.15 1.45
N GLU A 138 -13.90 -3.94 1.99
CA GLU A 138 -12.87 -3.22 2.72
C GLU A 138 -13.30 -2.96 4.15
N VAL A 139 -12.37 -3.15 5.09
CA VAL A 139 -12.53 -2.82 6.51
C VAL A 139 -11.23 -2.19 7.01
N ILE A 140 -11.36 -1.20 7.86
CA ILE A 140 -10.28 -0.61 8.63
C ILE A 140 -10.50 -0.99 10.09
N VAL A 141 -9.46 -1.45 10.76
CA VAL A 141 -9.49 -1.80 12.19
C VAL A 141 -8.37 -1.08 12.92
N SER A 142 -8.59 -0.77 14.19
CA SER A 142 -7.58 -0.15 15.03
C SER A 142 -7.67 -0.68 16.46
N CYS A 143 -6.51 -1.06 16.98
CA CYS A 143 -6.26 -1.37 18.39
C CYS A 143 -5.42 -0.25 18.99
N GLY A 144 -5.95 0.50 19.93
CA GLY A 144 -5.16 1.48 20.68
C GLY A 144 -4.05 0.82 21.47
N ARG A 145 -4.31 -0.35 22.07
CA ARG A 145 -3.32 -1.10 22.84
C ARG A 145 -3.43 -2.60 22.59
N VAL A 146 -2.42 -3.14 21.92
CA VAL A 146 -2.16 -4.58 21.84
C VAL A 146 -1.13 -4.93 22.90
N GLN A 147 -1.42 -5.90 23.75
CA GLN A 147 -0.46 -6.40 24.73
C GLN A 147 0.34 -7.56 24.13
N SER A 148 1.65 -7.48 24.23
CA SER A 148 2.54 -8.60 23.96
C SER A 148 3.36 -8.89 25.22
N GLU A 149 4.06 -10.02 25.26
CA GLU A 149 4.93 -10.37 26.40
C GLU A 149 6.05 -9.36 26.67
N LYS A 150 6.43 -8.56 25.65
CA LYS A 150 7.60 -7.68 25.73
C LYS A 150 7.26 -6.19 25.77
N GLU A 151 6.21 -5.79 25.09
CA GLU A 151 5.85 -4.36 24.96
C GLU A 151 4.38 -4.21 24.61
N SER A 152 3.82 -3.01 24.87
CA SER A 152 2.52 -2.61 24.36
C SER A 152 2.69 -1.65 23.19
N TYR A 153 1.84 -1.78 22.18
CA TYR A 153 1.84 -0.91 20.99
C TYR A 153 0.42 -0.73 20.48
N SER A 154 0.18 0.28 19.67
CA SER A 154 -1.04 0.35 18.87
C SER A 154 -0.83 -0.37 17.55
N GLU A 155 -1.87 -1.00 17.03
CA GLU A 155 -1.85 -1.63 15.71
C GLU A 155 -3.14 -1.30 14.97
N SER A 156 -3.00 -0.79 13.75
CA SER A 156 -4.14 -0.45 12.89
C SER A 156 -3.91 -0.98 11.49
N ALA A 157 -4.97 -1.43 10.83
CA ALA A 157 -4.86 -2.01 9.50
C ALA A 157 -6.04 -1.64 8.60
N VAL A 158 -5.77 -1.46 7.32
CA VAL A 158 -6.76 -1.57 6.26
C VAL A 158 -6.64 -2.95 5.64
N MET A 159 -7.77 -3.63 5.48
CA MET A 159 -7.89 -4.96 4.91
C MET A 159 -8.83 -4.93 3.72
N LEU A 160 -8.40 -5.50 2.60
CA LEU A 160 -9.18 -5.67 1.38
C LEU A 160 -9.26 -7.15 1.06
N THR A 161 -10.44 -7.73 1.16
CA THR A 161 -10.69 -9.12 0.78
C THR A 161 -11.38 -9.18 -0.58
N MET A 162 -10.86 -10.03 -1.46
CA MET A 162 -11.35 -10.25 -2.82
C MET A 162 -11.83 -11.71 -2.96
N LYS A 163 -13.01 -11.88 -3.56
CA LYS A 163 -13.55 -13.19 -3.94
C LYS A 163 -13.06 -13.54 -5.35
N GLY A 164 -12.02 -14.35 -5.44
CA GLY A 164 -11.52 -14.86 -6.72
C GLY A 164 -12.43 -15.91 -7.34
N SER A 165 -11.94 -16.61 -8.36
CA SER A 165 -12.70 -17.64 -9.10
C SER A 165 -13.06 -18.85 -8.24
N SER A 166 -12.15 -19.30 -7.38
CA SER A 166 -12.35 -20.45 -6.46
C SER A 166 -11.92 -20.15 -5.03
N ASP A 167 -11.08 -19.14 -4.83
CA ASP A 167 -10.37 -18.87 -3.57
C ASP A 167 -10.65 -17.46 -3.10
N TYR A 168 -10.34 -17.18 -1.84
CA TYR A 168 -10.35 -15.82 -1.30
C TYR A 168 -8.94 -15.32 -1.08
N TYR A 169 -8.74 -14.03 -1.33
CA TYR A 169 -7.46 -13.33 -1.15
C TYR A 169 -7.67 -12.08 -0.32
N THR A 170 -6.79 -11.85 0.66
CA THR A 170 -6.82 -10.62 1.46
C THR A 170 -5.47 -9.94 1.40
N LEU A 171 -5.48 -8.67 0.98
CA LEU A 171 -4.38 -7.75 1.14
C LEU A 171 -4.61 -6.91 2.39
N GLN A 172 -3.58 -6.76 3.19
CA GLN A 172 -3.64 -5.99 4.42
C GLN A 172 -2.40 -5.09 4.51
N TRP A 173 -2.63 -3.81 4.76
CA TRP A 173 -1.62 -2.86 5.18
C TRP A 173 -1.79 -2.59 6.66
N THR A 174 -0.78 -2.85 7.44
CA THR A 174 -0.81 -2.68 8.90
C THR A 174 0.26 -1.71 9.35
N GLU A 175 -0.04 -0.89 10.34
CA GLU A 175 0.89 0.03 10.97
C GLU A 175 0.88 -0.14 12.48
N ARG A 176 2.08 -0.11 13.08
CA ARG A 176 2.28 -0.03 14.52
C ARG A 176 2.66 1.38 14.94
N GLY A 177 2.26 1.75 16.12
CA GLY A 177 2.59 3.01 16.71
C GLY A 177 2.61 2.96 18.22
N ARG A 178 2.75 4.13 18.84
CA ARG A 178 2.71 4.25 20.29
C ARG A 178 1.36 3.80 20.81
N ASP A 179 1.34 3.03 21.90
CA ASP A 179 0.10 2.56 22.54
C ASP A 179 -0.77 3.72 23.07
N SER A 180 -2.05 3.45 23.19
CA SER A 180 -3.06 4.37 23.71
C SER A 180 -4.05 3.60 24.59
N ALA A 181 -4.39 4.18 25.74
CA ALA A 181 -5.41 3.60 26.64
C ALA A 181 -6.84 3.72 26.09
N GLN A 182 -7.04 4.42 24.98
CA GLN A 182 -8.33 4.64 24.34
C GLN A 182 -8.30 4.12 22.92
N ALA A 183 -9.49 3.78 22.37
CA ALA A 183 -9.64 3.50 20.95
C ALA A 183 -9.16 4.69 20.12
N ARG A 184 -8.39 4.43 19.05
CA ARG A 184 -7.89 5.47 18.17
C ARG A 184 -8.95 5.79 17.12
N PRO A 185 -9.20 7.07 16.84
CA PRO A 185 -10.05 7.46 15.72
C PRO A 185 -9.47 6.93 14.40
N ILE A 186 -10.35 6.45 13.54
CA ILE A 186 -9.97 5.98 12.20
C ILE A 186 -10.16 7.13 11.21
N ASP A 187 -9.08 7.55 10.57
CA ASP A 187 -9.10 8.43 9.40
C ASP A 187 -9.25 7.57 8.14
N VAL A 188 -10.49 7.43 7.65
CA VAL A 188 -10.80 6.64 6.45
C VAL A 188 -10.04 7.14 5.22
N ALA A 189 -9.86 8.46 5.07
CA ALA A 189 -9.15 9.05 3.94
C ALA A 189 -7.64 8.71 3.97
N TYR A 190 -7.05 8.69 5.15
CA TYR A 190 -5.66 8.24 5.34
C TYR A 190 -5.49 6.78 4.90
N TRP A 191 -6.36 5.89 5.39
CA TRP A 191 -6.27 4.45 5.09
C TRP A 191 -6.56 4.14 3.63
N ALA A 192 -7.49 4.86 3.00
CA ALA A 192 -7.73 4.78 1.57
C ALA A 192 -6.46 5.14 0.75
N LYS A 193 -5.69 6.13 1.19
CA LYS A 193 -4.40 6.47 0.57
C LYS A 193 -3.37 5.36 0.74
N GLN A 194 -3.30 4.71 1.90
CA GLN A 194 -2.38 3.58 2.10
C GLN A 194 -2.74 2.41 1.18
N LEU A 195 -4.02 2.05 1.09
CA LEU A 195 -4.47 0.99 0.20
C LEU A 195 -4.21 1.36 -1.28
N ALA A 196 -4.43 2.61 -1.67
CA ALA A 196 -4.18 3.09 -3.03
C ALA A 196 -2.70 2.97 -3.46
N ARG A 197 -1.74 2.96 -2.53
CA ARG A 197 -0.31 2.73 -2.82
C ARG A 197 -0.03 1.32 -3.34
N LEU A 198 -0.95 0.39 -3.11
CA LEU A 198 -0.86 -0.98 -3.61
C LEU A 198 -1.43 -1.12 -5.04
N ASN A 199 -2.05 -0.09 -5.59
CA ASN A 199 -2.60 -0.14 -6.95
C ASN A 199 -1.52 -0.15 -8.04
N PRO A 200 -1.76 -0.86 -9.17
CA PRO A 200 -2.96 -1.65 -9.44
C PRO A 200 -2.98 -2.98 -8.66
N ILE A 201 -4.13 -3.32 -8.07
CA ILE A 201 -4.37 -4.63 -7.47
C ILE A 201 -5.12 -5.48 -8.49
N ARG A 202 -4.63 -6.70 -8.78
CA ARG A 202 -5.22 -7.60 -9.79
C ARG A 202 -5.26 -9.04 -9.33
N LEU A 203 -6.27 -9.74 -9.80
CA LEU A 203 -6.35 -11.20 -9.73
C LEU A 203 -6.31 -11.76 -11.16
N CYS A 204 -5.22 -12.42 -11.52
CA CYS A 204 -5.02 -12.95 -12.85
C CYS A 204 -5.08 -14.48 -12.86
N PRO A 205 -5.54 -15.11 -13.95
CA PRO A 205 -5.44 -16.56 -14.10
C PRO A 205 -3.98 -16.96 -14.21
N ILE A 206 -3.65 -18.16 -13.69
CA ILE A 206 -2.34 -18.77 -13.92
C ILE A 206 -2.32 -19.31 -15.35
N VAL A 207 -1.34 -18.88 -16.13
CA VAL A 207 -1.10 -19.39 -17.50
C VAL A 207 -0.13 -20.57 -17.40
N PRO A 208 -0.51 -21.77 -17.87
CA PRO A 208 0.38 -22.93 -17.85
C PRO A 208 1.71 -22.66 -18.57
N GLY A 209 2.81 -22.98 -17.92
CA GLY A 209 4.16 -22.77 -18.47
C GLY A 209 4.71 -21.36 -18.34
N GLU A 210 3.93 -20.39 -17.85
CA GLU A 210 4.44 -19.03 -17.57
C GLU A 210 5.12 -19.00 -16.21
N GLY A 211 6.38 -18.50 -16.21
CA GLY A 211 7.14 -18.21 -15.01
C GLY A 211 7.18 -16.71 -14.69
N ALA A 212 7.77 -16.37 -13.53
CA ALA A 212 8.03 -14.97 -13.19
C ALA A 212 8.81 -14.26 -14.32
N PRO A 213 8.48 -13.00 -14.63
CA PRO A 213 7.65 -12.05 -13.88
C PRO A 213 6.14 -12.09 -14.18
N TYR A 214 5.59 -13.17 -14.74
CA TYR A 214 4.15 -13.34 -15.03
C TYR A 214 3.58 -12.21 -15.90
N SER A 215 4.11 -12.11 -17.11
CA SER A 215 3.81 -11.00 -18.03
C SER A 215 2.32 -10.92 -18.43
N SER A 216 1.59 -12.04 -18.37
CA SER A 216 0.14 -12.08 -18.57
C SER A 216 -0.63 -11.26 -17.53
N CYS A 217 -0.07 -11.09 -16.34
CA CYS A 217 -0.67 -10.30 -15.26
C CYS A 217 -0.14 -8.87 -15.20
N THR A 218 1.14 -8.64 -15.49
CA THR A 218 1.78 -7.32 -15.36
C THR A 218 1.50 -6.38 -16.52
N ARG A 219 1.19 -6.88 -17.74
CA ARG A 219 0.99 -6.09 -18.97
C ARG A 219 -0.47 -5.74 -19.31
N ARG A 220 -1.42 -6.03 -18.43
CA ARG A 220 -2.83 -5.69 -18.64
C ARG A 220 -3.12 -4.22 -18.40
#